data_3b53a077f80ec7862ba318972517409b
#
_entry.id   3b53a077f80ec7862ba318972517409b
#
_cell.length_a   1.000
_cell.length_b   1.000
_cell.length_c   1.000
_cell.angle_alpha   90.00
_cell.angle_beta   90.00
_cell.angle_gamma   90.00
#
_symmetry.space_group_name_H-M   'P 1'
#
loop_
_entity.id
_entity.type
_entity.pdbx_description
1 polymer ?
#
loop_
_entity_poly.entity_id
_entity_poly.type
_entity_poly.pdbx_seq_one_letter_code
_entity_poly.pdbx_strand_id
1 'polypeptide(L)'
;MINNLILLSEIIYKLYKVDVKEKNRTRKVQDLKKVFSHISFKKIQGFRYTETGKFLNLNHATVIHQVKSAGDLLQYDSYFRDIYSDVENEFIALRKNTIEGIKIDIEMLENQKDCLKKQFFYATLQEATEATKLFYTNG
;
A
#
# COMPACT_ATOMS: atom_id res chain seq x y z
N MET A 1 -0.57 9.28 -0.96
CA MET A 1 -0.27 9.19 -2.40
C MET A 1 1.17 8.80 -2.69
N ILE A 2 2.16 9.49 -2.10
CA ILE A 2 3.58 9.23 -2.39
C ILE A 2 4.02 7.80 -2.11
N ASN A 3 3.55 7.19 -1.03
CA ASN A 3 3.89 5.81 -0.68
C ASN A 3 3.44 4.80 -1.75
N ASN A 4 2.28 5.04 -2.36
CA ASN A 4 1.78 4.21 -3.45
C ASN A 4 2.59 4.41 -4.74
N LEU A 5 3.06 5.62 -5.00
CA LEU A 5 3.94 5.88 -6.14
C LEU A 5 5.29 5.18 -5.97
N ILE A 6 5.84 5.21 -4.77
CA ILE A 6 7.08 4.49 -4.44
C ILE A 6 6.89 2.98 -4.62
N LEU A 7 5.82 2.43 -4.07
CA LEU A 7 5.51 1.00 -4.20
C LEU A 7 5.39 0.59 -5.67
N LEU A 8 4.67 1.35 -6.47
CA LEU A 8 4.49 1.06 -7.89
C LEU A 8 5.83 1.12 -8.65
N SER A 9 6.68 2.10 -8.36
CA SER A 9 8.01 2.19 -8.96
C SER A 9 8.90 1.01 -8.59
N GLU A 10 8.82 0.55 -7.35
CA GLU A 10 9.57 -0.63 -6.88
C GLU A 10 9.09 -1.91 -7.56
N ILE A 11 7.80 -2.06 -7.79
CA ILE A 11 7.23 -3.20 -8.53
C ILE A 11 7.77 -3.24 -9.95
N ILE A 12 7.77 -2.12 -10.65
CA ILE A 12 8.30 -2.02 -12.02
C ILE A 12 9.79 -2.37 -12.03
N TYR A 13 10.55 -1.88 -11.09
CA TYR A 13 11.97 -2.22 -10.96
C TYR A 13 12.18 -3.71 -10.68
N LYS A 14 11.38 -4.29 -9.81
CA LYS A 14 11.44 -5.72 -9.49
C LYS A 14 11.17 -6.60 -10.71
N LEU A 15 10.14 -6.27 -11.47
CA LEU A 15 9.71 -7.09 -12.61
C LEU A 15 10.55 -6.87 -13.86
N TYR A 16 10.97 -5.66 -14.15
CA TYR A 16 11.60 -5.30 -15.43
C TYR A 16 12.99 -4.69 -15.30
N LYS A 17 13.47 -4.43 -14.09
CA LYS A 17 14.76 -3.76 -13.81
C LYS A 17 14.85 -2.37 -14.44
N VAL A 18 13.73 -1.67 -14.52
CA VAL A 18 13.63 -0.32 -15.07
C VAL A 18 13.23 0.65 -13.96
N ASP A 19 14.00 1.74 -13.84
CA ASP A 19 13.65 2.87 -12.99
C ASP A 19 12.77 3.84 -13.80
N VAL A 20 11.52 4.04 -13.36
CA VAL A 20 10.58 4.93 -14.06
C VAL A 20 11.00 6.40 -14.05
N LYS A 21 11.95 6.78 -13.20
CA LYS A 21 12.53 8.12 -13.16
C LYS A 21 13.66 8.32 -14.16
N GLU A 22 14.11 7.24 -14.80
CA GLU A 22 15.23 7.26 -15.73
C GLU A 22 14.90 8.06 -16.99
N LYS A 23 15.85 8.88 -17.44
CA LYS A 23 15.74 9.64 -18.69
C LYS A 23 16.17 8.77 -19.88
N ASN A 24 15.43 7.73 -20.16
CA ASN A 24 15.70 6.83 -21.27
C ASN A 24 14.52 6.85 -22.23
N ARG A 25 14.83 6.99 -23.53
CA ARG A 25 13.81 7.07 -24.59
C ARG A 25 13.54 5.71 -25.25
N THR A 26 14.08 4.62 -24.74
CA THR A 26 13.76 3.30 -25.30
C THR A 26 12.26 3.02 -25.14
N ARG A 27 11.70 2.25 -26.07
CA ARG A 27 10.28 1.91 -26.06
C ARG A 27 9.87 1.25 -24.75
N LYS A 28 10.69 0.32 -24.25
CA LYS A 28 10.41 -0.39 -22.99
C LYS A 28 10.24 0.56 -21.81
N VAL A 29 11.16 1.51 -21.64
CA VAL A 29 11.11 2.49 -20.55
C VAL A 29 9.90 3.42 -20.72
N GLN A 30 9.64 3.88 -21.93
CA GLN A 30 8.51 4.77 -22.21
C GLN A 30 7.17 4.05 -21.96
N ASP A 31 7.04 2.80 -22.39
CA ASP A 31 5.85 2.00 -22.12
C ASP A 31 5.62 1.79 -20.62
N LEU A 32 6.69 1.51 -19.87
CA LEU A 32 6.59 1.34 -18.41
C LEU A 32 6.23 2.66 -17.68
N LYS A 33 6.70 3.80 -18.16
CA LYS A 33 6.26 5.11 -17.65
C LYS A 33 4.77 5.34 -17.90
N LYS A 34 4.26 4.95 -19.06
CA LYS A 34 2.83 5.01 -19.37
C LYS A 34 2.01 4.08 -18.48
N VAL A 35 2.50 2.87 -18.24
CA VAL A 35 1.89 1.92 -17.29
C VAL A 35 1.83 2.53 -15.90
N PHE A 36 2.94 3.08 -15.43
CA PHE A 36 3.02 3.73 -14.12
C PHE A 36 2.00 4.87 -13.99
N SER A 37 1.97 5.77 -14.96
CA SER A 37 1.08 6.93 -14.94
C SER A 37 -0.41 6.52 -14.97
N HIS A 38 -0.76 5.55 -15.80
CA HIS A 38 -2.14 5.10 -15.95
C HIS A 38 -2.62 4.32 -14.71
N ILE A 39 -1.81 3.43 -14.16
CA ILE A 39 -2.17 2.70 -12.94
C ILE A 39 -2.32 3.69 -11.77
N SER A 40 -1.42 4.66 -11.66
CA SER A 40 -1.52 5.71 -10.65
C SER A 40 -2.82 6.48 -10.76
N PHE A 41 -3.18 6.90 -11.97
CA PHE A 41 -4.44 7.59 -12.26
C PHE A 41 -5.66 6.75 -11.88
N LYS A 42 -5.65 5.45 -12.21
CA LYS A 42 -6.79 4.57 -12.04
C LYS A 42 -6.95 4.06 -10.61
N LYS A 43 -5.85 3.77 -9.92
CA LYS A 43 -5.84 3.00 -8.67
C LYS A 43 -5.46 3.80 -7.42
N ILE A 44 -4.77 4.92 -7.56
CA ILE A 44 -4.34 5.68 -6.40
C ILE A 44 -5.39 6.72 -6.03
N GLN A 45 -5.93 6.60 -4.84
CA GLN A 45 -6.85 7.58 -4.29
C GLN A 45 -6.11 8.90 -4.02
N GLY A 46 -6.71 10.02 -4.41
CA GLY A 46 -6.08 11.33 -4.28
C GLY A 46 -5.04 11.63 -5.36
N PHE A 47 -5.05 10.89 -6.46
CA PHE A 47 -4.14 11.08 -7.58
C PHE A 47 -4.15 12.52 -8.09
N ARG A 48 -2.95 13.06 -8.35
CA ARG A 48 -2.77 14.37 -8.99
C ARG A 48 -1.68 14.27 -10.06
N TYR A 49 -1.95 14.82 -11.23
CA TYR A 49 -0.98 14.85 -12.33
C TYR A 49 0.31 15.58 -11.94
N THR A 50 0.20 16.67 -11.20
CA THR A 50 1.34 17.47 -10.75
C THR A 50 2.27 16.68 -9.81
N GLU A 51 1.71 15.95 -8.84
CA GLU A 51 2.48 15.15 -7.89
C GLU A 51 3.16 13.96 -8.57
N THR A 52 2.44 13.30 -9.48
CA THR A 52 3.00 12.21 -10.28
C THR A 52 4.11 12.71 -11.20
N GLY A 53 3.92 13.88 -11.81
CA GLY A 53 4.94 14.52 -12.62
C GLY A 53 6.21 14.84 -11.82
N LYS A 54 6.07 15.39 -10.62
CA LYS A 54 7.22 15.63 -9.72
C LYS A 54 7.95 14.35 -9.39
N PHE A 55 7.22 13.28 -9.09
CA PHE A 55 7.81 11.99 -8.79
C PHE A 55 8.64 11.45 -9.97
N LEU A 56 8.12 11.57 -11.19
CA LEU A 56 8.77 11.09 -12.41
C LEU A 56 9.78 12.08 -13.00
N ASN A 57 9.93 13.27 -12.43
CA ASN A 57 10.71 14.38 -13.00
C ASN A 57 10.16 14.80 -14.39
N LEU A 58 8.85 14.80 -14.54
CA LEU A 58 8.15 15.18 -15.77
C LEU A 58 7.17 16.31 -15.52
N ASN A 59 6.85 17.05 -16.60
CA ASN A 59 5.78 18.03 -16.57
C ASN A 59 4.42 17.31 -16.44
N HIS A 60 3.47 17.91 -15.72
CA HIS A 60 2.12 17.38 -15.59
C HIS A 60 1.42 17.13 -16.93
N ALA A 61 1.65 17.98 -17.92
CA ALA A 61 1.12 17.79 -19.29
C ALA A 61 1.61 16.49 -19.92
N THR A 62 2.87 16.13 -19.68
CA THR A 62 3.44 14.85 -20.13
C THR A 62 2.76 13.67 -19.46
N VAL A 63 2.47 13.76 -18.17
CA VAL A 63 1.74 12.71 -17.43
C VAL A 63 0.33 12.54 -17.97
N ILE A 64 -0.37 13.63 -18.25
CA ILE A 64 -1.70 13.61 -18.88
C ILE A 64 -1.65 12.86 -20.22
N HIS A 65 -0.65 13.20 -21.05
CA HIS A 65 -0.45 12.55 -22.33
C HIS A 65 -0.14 11.05 -22.17
N GLN A 66 0.68 10.67 -21.19
CA GLN A 66 0.99 9.28 -20.91
C GLN A 66 -0.25 8.49 -20.49
N VAL A 67 -1.13 9.05 -19.68
CA VAL A 67 -2.39 8.41 -19.27
C VAL A 67 -3.29 8.16 -20.46
N LYS A 68 -3.45 9.16 -21.35
CA LYS A 68 -4.24 9.01 -22.58
C LYS A 68 -3.65 7.97 -23.53
N SER A 69 -2.35 8.03 -23.74
CA SER A 69 -1.63 7.09 -24.62
C SER A 69 -1.71 5.66 -24.08
N ALA A 70 -1.60 5.48 -22.78
CA ALA A 70 -1.77 4.17 -22.15
C ALA A 70 -3.19 3.61 -22.35
N GLY A 71 -4.21 4.46 -22.21
CA GLY A 71 -5.59 4.06 -22.47
C GLY A 71 -5.79 3.57 -23.89
N ASP A 72 -5.21 4.24 -24.89
CA ASP A 72 -5.25 3.81 -26.28
C ASP A 72 -4.49 2.50 -26.50
N LEU A 73 -3.28 2.40 -25.97
CA LEU A 73 -2.46 1.18 -26.10
C LEU A 73 -3.12 -0.05 -25.46
N LEU A 74 -3.85 0.11 -24.37
CA LEU A 74 -4.59 -0.97 -23.75
C LEU A 74 -5.65 -1.56 -24.69
N GLN A 75 -6.18 -0.79 -25.61
CA GLN A 75 -7.16 -1.26 -26.58
C GLN A 75 -6.52 -2.01 -27.76
N TYR A 76 -5.32 -1.62 -28.20
CA TYR A 76 -4.77 -2.06 -29.48
C TYR A 76 -3.47 -2.86 -29.39
N ASP A 77 -2.72 -2.74 -28.30
CA ASP A 77 -1.39 -3.34 -28.16
C ASP A 77 -1.41 -4.47 -27.11
N SER A 78 -1.31 -5.72 -27.60
CA SER A 78 -1.33 -6.89 -26.71
C SER A 78 -0.10 -6.95 -25.81
N TYR A 79 1.07 -6.56 -26.31
CA TYR A 79 2.31 -6.51 -25.52
C TYR A 79 2.19 -5.50 -24.38
N PHE A 80 1.62 -4.33 -24.64
CA PHE A 80 1.38 -3.33 -23.60
C PHE A 80 0.38 -3.84 -22.57
N ARG A 81 -0.68 -4.52 -22.99
CA ARG A 81 -1.65 -5.12 -22.06
C ARG A 81 -1.01 -6.14 -21.14
N ASP A 82 -0.10 -6.97 -21.64
CA ASP A 82 0.59 -7.97 -20.83
C ASP A 82 1.46 -7.33 -19.76
N ILE A 83 2.25 -6.34 -20.12
CA ILE A 83 3.07 -5.57 -19.17
C ILE A 83 2.18 -4.87 -18.13
N TYR A 84 1.13 -4.23 -18.58
CA TYR A 84 0.20 -3.52 -17.72
C TYR A 84 -0.45 -4.46 -16.71
N SER A 85 -0.94 -5.61 -17.17
CA SER A 85 -1.58 -6.61 -16.32
C SER A 85 -0.62 -7.16 -15.27
N ASP A 86 0.63 -7.43 -15.62
CA ASP A 86 1.63 -7.94 -14.68
C ASP A 86 1.89 -6.93 -13.56
N VAL A 87 2.06 -5.67 -13.90
CA VAL A 87 2.30 -4.60 -12.92
C VAL A 87 1.05 -4.33 -12.08
N GLU A 88 -0.12 -4.25 -12.71
CA GLU A 88 -1.38 -4.00 -12.01
C GLU A 88 -1.70 -5.11 -11.01
N ASN A 89 -1.58 -6.36 -11.42
CA ASN A 89 -1.87 -7.52 -10.56
C ASN A 89 -0.93 -7.56 -9.34
N GLU A 90 0.35 -7.31 -9.54
CA GLU A 90 1.32 -7.26 -8.44
C GLU A 90 1.02 -6.09 -7.49
N PHE A 91 0.66 -4.94 -8.03
CA PHE A 91 0.30 -3.77 -7.23
C PHE A 91 -0.95 -4.02 -6.38
N ILE A 92 -1.98 -4.61 -6.96
CA ILE A 92 -3.21 -4.97 -6.25
C ILE A 92 -2.90 -6.00 -5.16
N ALA A 93 -2.14 -7.05 -5.48
CA ALA A 93 -1.79 -8.11 -4.54
C ALA A 93 -1.02 -7.58 -3.33
N LEU A 94 0.00 -6.75 -3.55
CA LEU A 94 0.82 -6.18 -2.48
C LEU A 94 0.02 -5.22 -1.60
N ARG A 95 -0.84 -4.40 -2.20
CA ARG A 95 -1.71 -3.50 -1.43
C ARG A 95 -2.70 -4.29 -0.57
N LYS A 96 -3.32 -5.32 -1.13
CA LYS A 96 -4.26 -6.17 -0.41
C LYS A 96 -3.57 -6.89 0.75
N ASN A 97 -2.42 -7.49 0.52
CA ASN A 97 -1.65 -8.18 1.55
C ASN A 97 -1.24 -7.24 2.68
N THR A 98 -0.82 -6.03 2.36
CA THR A 98 -0.45 -5.01 3.35
C THR A 98 -1.66 -4.61 4.21
N ILE A 99 -2.80 -4.37 3.60
CA ILE A 99 -4.04 -4.01 4.33
C ILE A 99 -4.49 -5.17 5.22
N GLU A 100 -4.50 -6.40 4.71
CA GLU A 100 -4.85 -7.59 5.49
C GLU A 100 -3.87 -7.81 6.65
N GLY A 101 -2.58 -7.64 6.41
CA GLY A 101 -1.56 -7.71 7.45
C GLY A 101 -1.79 -6.69 8.56
N ILE A 102 -2.08 -5.44 8.22
CA ILE A 102 -2.40 -4.38 9.19
C ILE A 102 -3.66 -4.74 9.98
N LYS A 103 -4.70 -5.26 9.32
CA LYS A 103 -5.94 -5.68 9.99
C LYS A 103 -5.67 -6.80 11.01
N ILE A 104 -4.88 -7.80 10.65
CA ILE A 104 -4.51 -8.89 11.54
C ILE A 104 -3.72 -8.36 12.74
N ASP A 105 -2.77 -7.46 12.53
CA ASP A 105 -1.99 -6.84 13.59
C ASP A 105 -2.88 -6.05 14.55
N ILE A 106 -3.83 -5.30 14.04
CA ILE A 106 -4.81 -4.55 14.86
C ILE A 106 -5.65 -5.51 15.70
N GLU A 107 -6.16 -6.59 15.13
CA GLU A 107 -6.93 -7.61 15.85
C GLU A 107 -6.09 -8.25 16.97
N MET A 108 -4.85 -8.60 16.69
CA MET A 108 -3.94 -9.16 17.69
C MET A 108 -3.68 -8.20 18.84
N LEU A 109 -3.46 -6.91 18.53
CA LEU A 109 -3.26 -5.87 19.55
C LEU A 109 -4.51 -5.65 20.40
N GLU A 110 -5.69 -5.65 19.81
CA GLU A 110 -6.97 -5.54 20.53
C GLU A 110 -7.16 -6.74 21.45
N ASN A 111 -6.88 -7.97 21.00
CA ASN A 111 -6.96 -9.18 21.81
C ASN A 111 -5.98 -9.14 23.00
N GLN A 112 -4.75 -8.68 22.77
CA GLN A 112 -3.76 -8.51 23.84
C GLN A 112 -4.24 -7.49 24.87
N LYS A 113 -4.82 -6.37 24.41
CA LYS A 113 -5.37 -5.34 25.30
C LYS A 113 -6.48 -5.89 26.15
N ASP A 114 -7.40 -6.67 25.59
CA ASP A 114 -8.49 -7.30 26.32
C ASP A 114 -7.98 -8.33 27.33
N CYS A 115 -6.99 -9.13 26.97
CA CYS A 115 -6.34 -10.07 27.89
C CYS A 115 -5.69 -9.35 29.07
N LEU A 116 -4.97 -8.26 28.82
CA LEU A 116 -4.36 -7.44 29.88
C LEU A 116 -5.40 -6.82 30.81
N LYS A 117 -6.50 -6.32 30.26
CA LYS A 117 -7.62 -5.80 31.08
C LYS A 117 -8.21 -6.87 31.98
N LYS A 118 -8.42 -8.08 31.47
CA LYS A 118 -8.93 -9.21 32.25
C LYS A 118 -7.96 -9.59 33.37
N GLN A 119 -6.67 -9.70 33.07
CA GLN A 119 -5.64 -10.01 34.07
C GLN A 119 -5.60 -8.96 35.18
N PHE A 120 -5.65 -7.70 34.83
CA PHE A 120 -5.71 -6.60 35.79
C PHE A 120 -6.96 -6.69 36.69
N PHE A 121 -8.11 -6.96 36.09
CA PHE A 121 -9.36 -7.14 36.83
C PHE A 121 -9.29 -8.30 37.82
N TYR A 122 -8.78 -9.46 37.42
CA TYR A 122 -8.62 -10.62 38.29
C TYR A 122 -7.62 -10.36 39.43
N ALA A 123 -6.52 -9.69 39.13
CA ALA A 123 -5.53 -9.32 40.15
C ALA A 123 -6.16 -8.40 41.21
N THR A 124 -6.92 -7.40 40.78
CA THR A 124 -7.63 -6.49 41.68
C THR A 124 -8.65 -7.23 42.53
N LEU A 125 -9.40 -8.17 41.98
CA LEU A 125 -10.35 -9.00 42.74
C LEU A 125 -9.65 -9.87 43.78
N GLN A 126 -8.52 -10.48 43.43
CA GLN A 126 -7.73 -11.27 44.37
C GLN A 126 -7.23 -10.45 45.56
N GLU A 127 -6.70 -9.25 45.29
CA GLU A 127 -6.25 -8.34 46.35
C GLU A 127 -7.38 -7.95 47.26
N ALA A 128 -8.54 -7.60 46.71
CA ALA A 128 -9.74 -7.25 47.50
C ALA A 128 -10.21 -8.42 48.33
N THR A 129 -10.20 -9.66 47.78
CA THR A 129 -10.60 -10.88 48.46
C THR A 129 -9.64 -11.20 49.61
N GLU A 130 -8.34 -11.10 49.38
CA GLU A 130 -7.31 -11.34 50.41
C GLU A 130 -7.42 -10.27 51.55
N ALA A 131 -7.58 -9.01 51.21
CA ALA A 131 -7.80 -7.95 52.19
C ALA A 131 -9.05 -8.19 53.04
N THR A 132 -10.14 -8.65 52.44
CA THR A 132 -11.39 -9.01 53.14
C THR A 132 -11.17 -10.20 54.04
N LYS A 133 -10.47 -11.25 53.60
CA LYS A 133 -10.13 -12.40 54.41
C LYS A 133 -9.30 -12.03 55.63
N LEU A 134 -8.28 -11.20 55.45
CA LEU A 134 -7.46 -10.69 56.55
C LEU A 134 -8.27 -9.90 57.56
N PHE A 135 -9.19 -9.06 57.09
CA PHE A 135 -10.07 -8.28 57.91
C PHE A 135 -10.96 -9.19 58.79
N TYR A 136 -11.58 -10.21 58.23
CA TYR A 136 -12.45 -11.14 58.96
C TYR A 136 -11.69 -12.11 59.83
N THR A 137 -10.43 -12.50 59.47
CA THR A 137 -9.63 -13.42 60.24
C THR A 137 -9.03 -12.79 61.51
N ASN A 138 -8.76 -11.49 61.45
CA ASN A 138 -8.19 -10.73 62.59
C ASN A 138 -9.25 -10.11 63.50
N GLY A 139 -10.50 -10.25 63.12
CA GLY A 139 -11.62 -9.84 63.95
C GLY A 139 -12.23 -11.04 64.68
#